data_751b98b48acfaa26c581b4a66b67c26e
#
_entry.id   751b98b48acfaa26c581b4a66b67c26e
#
_cell.length_a   1.000
_cell.length_b   1.000
_cell.length_c   1.000
_cell.angle_alpha   90.00
_cell.angle_beta   90.00
_cell.angle_gamma   90.00
#
_symmetry.space_group_name_H-M   'P 1'
#
loop_
_entity.id
_entity.type
_entity.pdbx_description
1 polymer ?
#
loop_
_entity_poly.entity_id
_entity_poly.type
_entity_poly.pdbx_seq_one_letter_code
_entity_poly.pdbx_strand_id
1 'polypeptide(L)'
;MKESPKERLLLFRKMEKLLREMNREGVVDCSEATLRCIKHILKELKNLVYHIEVARIEQLKAKGKITPKEAVHRKYLLKKRYF
;
A
#
# COMPACT_ATOMS: atom_id res chain seq x y z
N MET A 1 12.47 -7.17 10.93
CA MET A 1 11.12 -7.70 10.98
C MET A 1 10.39 -7.36 9.71
N LYS A 2 9.86 -8.35 9.04
CA LYS A 2 9.15 -8.12 7.78
C LYS A 2 7.66 -7.97 8.05
N GLU A 3 7.12 -6.80 7.77
CA GLU A 3 5.69 -6.59 7.85
C GLU A 3 4.97 -7.33 6.72
N SER A 4 3.80 -7.86 7.01
CA SER A 4 2.97 -8.48 5.98
C SER A 4 2.33 -7.39 5.10
N PRO A 5 1.96 -7.72 3.86
CA PRO A 5 1.25 -6.75 3.00
C PRO A 5 -0.04 -6.23 3.65
N LYS A 6 -0.71 -7.08 4.42
CA LYS A 6 -1.92 -6.69 5.13
C LYS A 6 -1.65 -5.63 6.20
N GLU A 7 -0.55 -5.78 6.95
CA GLU A 7 -0.15 -4.82 7.97
C GLU A 7 0.20 -3.47 7.36
N ARG A 8 0.93 -3.49 6.23
CA ARG A 8 1.28 -2.27 5.51
C ARG A 8 0.03 -1.53 5.01
N LEU A 9 -0.93 -2.28 4.48
CA LEU A 9 -2.18 -1.68 4.01
C LEU A 9 -2.96 -1.06 5.16
N LEU A 10 -3.00 -1.72 6.31
CA LEU A 10 -3.64 -1.19 7.52
C LEU A 10 -2.96 0.11 7.97
N LEU A 11 -1.63 0.16 7.89
CA LEU A 11 -0.88 1.36 8.24
C LEU A 11 -1.26 2.52 7.33
N PHE A 12 -1.31 2.32 6.02
CA PHE A 12 -1.74 3.35 5.07
C PHE A 12 -3.15 3.85 5.35
N ARG A 13 -4.08 2.95 5.65
CA ARG A 13 -5.45 3.31 5.99
C ARG A 13 -5.54 4.13 7.27
N LYS A 14 -4.75 3.78 8.27
CA LYS A 14 -4.67 4.53 9.53
C LYS A 14 -4.14 5.94 9.30
N MET A 15 -3.12 6.08 8.45
CA MET A 15 -2.55 7.37 8.10
C MET A 15 -3.57 8.25 7.38
N GLU A 16 -4.29 7.70 6.41
CA GLU A 16 -5.35 8.41 5.69
C GLU A 16 -6.46 8.87 6.62
N LYS A 17 -6.90 7.99 7.52
CA LYS A 17 -7.93 8.31 8.51
C LYS A 17 -7.47 9.42 9.45
N LEU A 18 -6.24 9.34 9.94
CA LEU A 18 -5.68 10.33 10.83
C LEU A 18 -5.62 11.70 10.17
N LEU A 19 -5.19 11.76 8.92
CA LEU A 19 -5.16 13.01 8.15
C LEU A 19 -6.54 13.64 8.03
N ARG A 20 -7.57 12.83 7.76
CA ARG A 20 -8.95 13.31 7.67
C ARG A 20 -9.44 13.87 9.00
N GLU A 21 -9.16 13.18 10.10
CA GLU A 21 -9.56 13.62 11.43
C GLU A 21 -8.88 14.92 11.83
N MET A 22 -7.57 15.02 11.60
CA MET A 22 -6.81 16.23 11.88
C MET A 22 -7.33 17.43 11.08
N ASN A 23 -7.64 17.23 9.82
CA ASN A 23 -8.18 18.27 8.97
C ASN A 23 -9.59 18.71 9.44
N ARG A 24 -10.42 17.75 9.85
CA ARG A 24 -11.78 18.03 10.35
C ARG A 24 -11.75 18.84 11.63
N GLU A 25 -10.84 18.53 12.53
CA GLU A 25 -10.72 19.21 13.83
C GLU A 25 -9.98 20.54 13.74
N GLY A 26 -9.42 20.86 12.58
CA GLY A 26 -8.66 22.09 12.40
C GLY A 26 -7.30 22.07 13.12
N VAL A 27 -6.83 20.89 13.52
CA VAL A 27 -5.55 20.73 14.21
C VAL A 27 -4.39 21.02 13.28
N VAL A 28 -4.57 20.71 12.00
CA VAL A 28 -3.57 20.95 10.96
C VAL A 28 -4.16 22.01 10.03
N ASP A 29 -3.52 23.18 10.00
CA ASP A 29 -3.89 24.25 9.08
C ASP A 29 -3.31 23.93 7.70
N CYS A 30 -3.87 22.91 7.06
CA CYS A 30 -3.47 22.50 5.73
C CYS A 30 -4.43 23.07 4.71
N SER A 31 -3.90 23.78 3.72
CA SER A 31 -4.69 24.15 2.57
C SER A 31 -5.18 22.88 1.87
N GLU A 32 -6.26 22.99 1.13
CA GLU A 32 -6.79 21.87 0.36
C GLU A 32 -5.75 21.29 -0.60
N ALA A 33 -4.92 22.17 -1.19
CA ALA A 33 -3.83 21.75 -2.08
C ALA A 33 -2.80 20.89 -1.34
N THR A 34 -2.40 21.29 -0.13
CA THR A 34 -1.45 20.53 0.69
C THR A 34 -2.02 19.15 1.04
N LEU A 35 -3.28 19.09 1.41
CA LEU A 35 -3.95 17.84 1.73
C LEU A 35 -3.98 16.89 0.53
N ARG A 36 -4.24 17.42 -0.66
CA ARG A 36 -4.18 16.63 -1.90
C ARG A 36 -2.79 16.10 -2.18
N CYS A 37 -1.76 16.90 -1.95
CA CYS A 37 -0.36 16.46 -2.10
C CYS A 37 -0.04 15.30 -1.17
N ILE A 38 -0.43 15.39 0.09
CA ILE A 38 -0.19 14.33 1.08
C ILE A 38 -0.91 13.05 0.66
N LYS A 39 -2.16 13.14 0.23
CA LYS A 39 -2.91 11.98 -0.27
C LYS A 39 -2.26 11.36 -1.49
N HIS A 40 -1.73 12.18 -2.38
CA HIS A 40 -1.01 11.71 -3.57
C HIS A 40 0.26 10.96 -3.19
N ILE A 41 1.03 11.49 -2.25
CA ILE A 41 2.24 10.85 -1.74
C ILE A 41 1.90 9.48 -1.12
N LEU A 42 0.86 9.40 -0.32
CA LEU A 42 0.42 8.14 0.28
C LEU A 42 0.04 7.12 -0.80
N LYS A 43 -0.65 7.57 -1.85
CA LYS A 43 -1.01 6.71 -2.97
C LYS A 43 0.22 6.19 -3.71
N GLU A 44 1.22 7.04 -3.93
CA GLU A 44 2.48 6.65 -4.59
C GLU A 44 3.27 5.66 -3.74
N LEU A 45 3.32 5.84 -2.42
CA LEU A 45 3.96 4.90 -1.51
C LEU A 45 3.26 3.53 -1.55
N LYS A 46 1.95 3.53 -1.60
CA LYS A 46 1.14 2.33 -1.70
C LYS A 46 1.45 1.57 -3.00
N ASN A 47 1.53 2.29 -4.12
CA ASN A 47 1.93 1.70 -5.40
C ASN A 47 3.33 1.10 -5.35
N LEU A 48 4.27 1.80 -4.74
CA LEU A 48 5.65 1.33 -4.60
C LEU A 48 5.71 0.03 -3.80
N VAL A 49 5.02 -0.03 -2.67
CA VAL A 49 4.96 -1.24 -1.83
C VAL A 49 4.33 -2.40 -2.61
N TYR A 50 3.27 -2.12 -3.36
CA TYR A 50 2.63 -3.12 -4.22
C TYR A 50 3.62 -3.71 -5.22
N HIS A 51 4.37 -2.86 -5.92
CA HIS A 51 5.36 -3.31 -6.90
C HIS A 51 6.49 -4.12 -6.27
N ILE A 52 6.93 -3.75 -5.08
CA ILE A 52 7.94 -4.51 -4.32
C ILE A 52 7.42 -5.92 -4.00
N GLU A 53 6.18 -6.02 -3.56
CA GLU A 53 5.57 -7.33 -3.25
C GLU A 53 5.40 -8.19 -4.51
N VAL A 54 5.03 -7.59 -5.63
CA VAL A 54 4.95 -8.28 -6.92
C VAL A 54 6.32 -8.82 -7.33
N ALA A 55 7.37 -8.00 -7.20
CA ALA A 55 8.74 -8.43 -7.51
C ALA A 55 9.17 -9.62 -6.65
N ARG A 56 8.80 -9.65 -5.37
CA ARG A 56 9.06 -10.79 -4.50
C ARG A 56 8.40 -12.06 -5.00
N ILE A 57 7.14 -11.97 -5.41
CA ILE A 57 6.40 -13.12 -5.95
C ILE A 57 7.09 -13.64 -7.20
N GLU A 58 7.54 -12.75 -8.08
CA GLU A 58 8.29 -13.14 -9.29
C GLU A 58 9.60 -13.85 -8.95
N GLN A 59 10.32 -13.39 -7.93
CA GLN A 59 11.54 -14.04 -7.46
C GLN A 59 11.27 -15.43 -6.94
N LEU A 60 10.22 -15.61 -6.15
CA LEU A 60 9.84 -16.93 -5.64
C LEU A 60 9.47 -17.90 -6.75
N LYS A 61 8.77 -17.40 -7.78
CA LYS A 61 8.43 -18.18 -8.96
C LYS A 61 9.70 -18.59 -9.72
N ALA A 62 10.63 -17.67 -9.94
CA ALA A 62 11.88 -17.92 -10.65
C ALA A 62 12.75 -18.96 -9.91
N LYS A 63 12.71 -18.95 -8.58
CA LYS A 63 13.45 -19.91 -7.74
C LYS A 63 12.74 -21.25 -7.60
N GLY A 64 11.57 -21.43 -8.19
CA GLY A 64 10.80 -22.66 -8.13
C GLY A 64 10.13 -22.91 -6.77
N LYS A 65 10.06 -21.90 -5.90
CA LYS A 65 9.43 -22.02 -4.58
C LYS A 65 7.91 -21.98 -4.62
N ILE A 66 7.36 -21.41 -5.67
CA ILE A 66 5.93 -21.37 -5.94
C ILE A 66 5.68 -21.67 -7.41
N THR A 67 4.51 -22.23 -7.72
CA THR A 67 4.12 -22.51 -9.09
C THR A 67 3.72 -21.23 -9.80
N PRO A 68 3.78 -21.18 -11.17
CA PRO A 68 3.26 -20.03 -11.89
C PRO A 68 1.80 -19.71 -11.59
N LYS A 69 0.98 -20.73 -11.34
CA LYS A 69 -0.42 -20.57 -10.98
C LYS A 69 -0.58 -19.89 -9.62
N GLU A 70 0.23 -20.29 -8.63
CA GLU A 70 0.25 -19.65 -7.32
C GLU A 70 0.70 -18.19 -7.43
N ALA A 71 1.70 -17.92 -8.26
CA ALA A 71 2.17 -16.55 -8.46
C ALA A 71 1.07 -15.65 -8.99
N VAL A 72 0.31 -16.10 -9.97
CA VAL A 72 -0.84 -15.36 -10.52
C VAL A 72 -1.88 -15.12 -9.45
N HIS A 73 -2.20 -16.13 -8.65
CA HIS A 73 -3.17 -16.00 -7.57
C HIS A 73 -2.74 -14.99 -6.50
N ARG A 74 -1.46 -15.06 -6.09
CA ARG A 74 -0.91 -14.13 -5.09
C ARG A 74 -0.92 -12.69 -5.57
N LYS A 75 -0.58 -12.45 -6.85
CA LYS A 75 -0.65 -11.12 -7.46
C LYS A 75 -2.07 -10.59 -7.48
N TYR A 76 -3.03 -11.43 -7.79
CA TYR A 76 -4.44 -11.07 -7.77
C TYR A 76 -4.90 -10.64 -6.38
N LEU A 77 -4.54 -11.40 -5.34
CA LEU A 77 -4.85 -11.05 -3.96
C LEU A 77 -4.22 -9.73 -3.52
N LEU A 78 -2.96 -9.49 -3.93
CA LEU A 78 -2.29 -8.22 -3.65
C LEU A 78 -3.03 -7.05 -4.30
N LYS A 79 -3.40 -7.20 -5.55
CA LYS A 79 -4.13 -6.17 -6.27
C LYS A 79 -5.45 -5.84 -5.58
N LYS A 80 -6.17 -6.84 -5.09
CA LYS A 80 -7.39 -6.65 -4.33
C LYS A 80 -7.15 -5.91 -3.02
N ARG A 81 -6.03 -6.18 -2.34
CA ARG A 81 -5.71 -5.54 -1.05
C ARG A 81 -5.33 -4.09 -1.20
N TYR A 82 -4.56 -3.75 -2.22
CA TYR A 82 -4.03 -2.39 -2.40
C TYR A 82 -4.91 -1.51 -3.27
N PHE A 83 -5.71 -2.10 -4.10
CA PHE A 83 -6.58 -1.39 -5.03
C PHE A 83 -7.99 -1.96 -5.00
#